data_85ccbd0779d5f0dbeb17c2d2b9c3ecc6
#
_entry.id   85ccbd0779d5f0dbeb17c2d2b9c3ecc6
#
_cell.length_a   1.000
_cell.length_b   1.000
_cell.length_c   1.000
_cell.angle_alpha   90.00
_cell.angle_beta   90.00
_cell.angle_gamma   90.00
#
_symmetry.space_group_name_H-M   'P 1'
#
loop_
_entity.id
_entity.type
_entity.pdbx_description
1 polymer ?
#
loop_
_entity_poly.entity_id
_entity_poly.type
_entity_poly.pdbx_seq_one_letter_code
_entity_poly.pdbx_strand_id
1 'polypeptide(L)'
;VHLDLAVTGDSAGVAIGCVDGFTRIVRGESEVETLPKIHIDALLEVRPPRGGEIKFYKIRSLLYKLREYGLNLKWMTADTYQSKDSMQILRQKGFITGEQSLDTSTVPYDILKTALYDGRISAPRHDKCARELAQLERDTKRGKIDHPMLGSKDVADSLAGVVFGLTMRREIWSQFGIDLVHIPESIKTMVVKHSGKADKVEDTA
;
A
#
# COMPACT_ATOMS: atom_id res chain seq x y z
N VAL A 1 -3.76 -2.77 -5.88
CA VAL A 1 -3.26 -3.92 -5.11
C VAL A 1 -1.86 -3.62 -4.59
N HIS A 2 -1.58 -3.99 -3.36
CA HIS A 2 -0.21 -4.02 -2.84
C HIS A 2 0.13 -5.43 -2.34
N LEU A 3 1.36 -5.87 -2.66
CA LEU A 3 1.90 -7.17 -2.30
C LEU A 3 3.12 -6.95 -1.39
N ASP A 4 3.06 -7.48 -0.20
CA ASP A 4 4.24 -7.65 0.65
C ASP A 4 4.68 -9.12 0.55
N LEU A 5 5.77 -9.37 -0.16
CA LEU A 5 6.18 -10.72 -0.55
C LEU A 5 7.36 -11.22 0.30
N ALA A 6 7.17 -12.35 0.97
CA ALA A 6 8.23 -13.12 1.60
C ALA A 6 8.40 -14.48 0.92
N VAL A 7 9.64 -14.99 0.80
CA VAL A 7 9.91 -16.30 0.16
C VAL A 7 9.83 -17.43 1.16
N THR A 8 10.56 -17.28 2.27
CA THR A 8 10.75 -18.35 3.28
C THR A 8 10.66 -17.75 4.69
N GLY A 9 10.09 -18.53 5.60
CA GLY A 9 10.06 -18.21 7.04
C GLY A 9 8.95 -17.26 7.45
N ASP A 10 8.55 -16.31 6.60
CA ASP A 10 7.50 -15.34 6.84
C ASP A 10 6.28 -15.56 5.93
N SER A 11 5.17 -14.93 6.27
CA SER A 11 3.99 -14.88 5.41
C SER A 11 4.13 -13.77 4.37
N ALA A 12 3.29 -13.82 3.32
CA ALA A 12 3.12 -12.72 2.41
C ALA A 12 1.78 -12.04 2.65
N GLY A 13 1.74 -10.72 2.59
CA GLY A 13 0.54 -9.91 2.66
C GLY A 13 0.02 -9.56 1.27
N VAL A 14 -1.31 -9.59 1.09
CA VAL A 14 -1.97 -9.12 -0.13
C VAL A 14 -3.15 -8.25 0.25
N ALA A 15 -3.14 -7.00 -0.16
CA ALA A 15 -4.26 -6.10 0.00
C ALA A 15 -4.80 -5.62 -1.35
N ILE A 16 -6.12 -5.68 -1.51
CA ILE A 16 -6.85 -5.20 -2.69
C ILE A 16 -7.84 -4.16 -2.22
N GLY A 17 -7.89 -3.03 -2.89
CA GLY A 17 -8.84 -1.98 -2.55
C GLY A 17 -8.98 -0.94 -3.64
N CYS A 18 -9.94 -0.06 -3.46
CA CYS A 18 -10.26 1.03 -4.37
C CYS A 18 -10.60 2.32 -3.60
N VAL A 19 -10.63 3.43 -4.30
CA VAL A 19 -11.26 4.66 -3.79
C VAL A 19 -12.72 4.63 -4.21
N ASP A 20 -13.63 4.67 -3.24
CA ASP A 20 -15.09 4.66 -3.45
C ASP A 20 -15.71 6.06 -3.40
N GLY A 21 -14.89 7.09 -3.18
CA GLY A 21 -15.30 8.48 -3.14
C GLY A 21 -14.32 9.35 -2.39
N PHE A 22 -14.72 10.58 -2.14
CA PHE A 22 -13.96 11.56 -1.36
C PHE A 22 -14.84 12.14 -0.26
N THR A 23 -14.21 12.55 0.83
CA THR A 23 -14.89 13.17 1.97
C THR A 23 -14.15 14.42 2.42
N ARG A 24 -14.89 15.33 3.05
CA ARG A 24 -14.34 16.55 3.64
C ARG A 24 -14.01 16.29 5.11
N ILE A 25 -12.78 16.53 5.48
CA ILE A 25 -12.28 16.40 6.85
C ILE A 25 -11.92 17.80 7.35
N VAL A 26 -12.47 18.16 8.51
CA VAL A 26 -12.15 19.44 9.17
C VAL A 26 -10.93 19.23 10.07
N ARG A 27 -9.92 20.05 9.87
CA ARG A 27 -8.71 20.10 10.70
C ARG A 27 -8.71 21.41 11.51
N GLY A 28 -8.54 21.30 12.81
CA GLY A 28 -8.53 22.47 13.67
C GLY A 28 -9.82 23.29 13.57
N GLU A 29 -9.70 24.63 13.55
CA GLU A 29 -10.86 25.54 13.61
C GLU A 29 -11.51 25.82 12.25
N SER A 30 -10.78 25.72 11.13
CA SER A 30 -11.32 26.13 9.83
C SER A 30 -10.69 25.48 8.59
N GLU A 31 -9.65 24.68 8.73
CA GLU A 31 -9.04 24.02 7.59
C GLU A 31 -9.87 22.81 7.16
N VAL A 32 -10.24 22.75 5.89
CA VAL A 32 -11.03 21.66 5.32
C VAL A 32 -10.21 20.95 4.24
N GLU A 33 -9.89 19.69 4.48
CA GLU A 33 -9.23 18.83 3.51
C GLU A 33 -10.24 17.91 2.80
N THR A 34 -10.12 17.78 1.49
CA THR A 34 -10.86 16.76 0.73
C THR A 34 -9.93 15.57 0.54
N LEU A 35 -10.31 14.42 1.07
CA LEU A 35 -9.47 13.22 1.13
C LEU A 35 -10.22 11.98 0.64
N PRO A 36 -9.50 10.99 0.06
CA PRO A 36 -10.12 9.78 -0.46
C PRO A 36 -10.70 8.90 0.65
N LYS A 37 -11.89 8.37 0.42
CA LYS A 37 -12.47 7.23 1.13
C LYS A 37 -12.00 5.96 0.46
N ILE A 38 -11.47 5.05 1.22
CA ILE A 38 -10.83 3.82 0.71
C ILE A 38 -11.63 2.61 1.18
N HIS A 39 -12.03 1.81 0.22
CA HIS A 39 -12.62 0.50 0.47
C HIS A 39 -11.58 -0.59 0.20
N ILE A 40 -11.39 -1.47 1.17
CA ILE A 40 -10.53 -2.65 1.06
C ILE A 40 -11.42 -3.84 0.73
N ASP A 41 -11.29 -4.35 -0.51
CA ASP A 41 -12.07 -5.48 -1.01
C ASP A 41 -11.58 -6.81 -0.43
N ALA A 42 -10.26 -6.94 -0.28
CA ALA A 42 -9.64 -8.13 0.29
C ALA A 42 -8.35 -7.82 1.03
N LEU A 43 -8.13 -8.55 2.12
CA LEU A 43 -6.91 -8.51 2.92
C LEU A 43 -6.54 -9.95 3.25
N LEU A 44 -5.38 -10.42 2.76
CA LEU A 44 -5.01 -11.82 2.80
C LEU A 44 -3.62 -12.01 3.41
N GLU A 45 -3.50 -13.04 4.23
CA GLU A 45 -2.24 -13.63 4.63
C GLU A 45 -1.99 -14.91 3.82
N VAL A 46 -0.86 -15.00 3.15
CA VAL A 46 -0.40 -16.19 2.43
C VAL A 46 0.75 -16.81 3.20
N ARG A 47 0.52 -17.99 3.78
CA ARG A 47 1.52 -18.70 4.57
C ARG A 47 2.29 -19.69 3.70
N PRO A 48 3.61 -19.85 3.93
CA PRO A 48 4.35 -20.94 3.31
C PRO A 48 3.84 -22.29 3.84
N PRO A 49 3.83 -23.34 3.02
CA PRO A 49 3.58 -24.70 3.50
C PRO A 49 4.73 -25.14 4.42
N ARG A 50 4.46 -26.09 5.31
CA ARG A 50 5.50 -26.62 6.21
C ARG A 50 6.72 -27.11 5.41
N GLY A 51 7.90 -26.56 5.71
CA GLY A 51 9.16 -26.90 5.03
C GLY A 51 9.24 -26.48 3.56
N GLY A 52 8.37 -25.57 3.12
CA GLY A 52 8.32 -25.09 1.75
C GLY A 52 8.32 -23.57 1.64
N GLU A 53 8.13 -23.10 0.41
CA GLU A 53 8.16 -21.68 0.04
C GLU A 53 6.81 -21.21 -0.48
N ILE A 54 6.55 -19.91 -0.35
CA ILE A 54 5.41 -19.27 -1.01
C ILE A 54 5.66 -19.26 -2.52
N LYS A 55 4.78 -19.87 -3.27
CA LYS A 55 4.86 -19.89 -4.73
C LYS A 55 4.18 -18.65 -5.32
N PHE A 56 4.95 -17.64 -5.66
CA PHE A 56 4.43 -16.35 -6.18
C PHE A 56 3.54 -16.49 -7.41
N TYR A 57 3.74 -17.54 -8.24
CA TYR A 57 2.83 -17.80 -9.35
C TYR A 57 1.39 -18.06 -8.90
N LYS A 58 1.16 -18.61 -7.69
CA LYS A 58 -0.19 -18.82 -7.14
C LYS A 58 -0.85 -17.49 -6.79
N ILE A 59 -0.09 -16.54 -6.23
CA ILE A 59 -0.58 -15.18 -5.98
C ILE A 59 -0.93 -14.52 -7.32
N ARG A 60 -0.06 -14.59 -8.33
CA ARG A 60 -0.37 -14.05 -9.67
C ARG A 60 -1.61 -14.71 -10.28
N SER A 61 -1.75 -16.04 -10.15
CA SER A 61 -2.93 -16.77 -10.64
C SER A 61 -4.23 -16.34 -9.95
N LEU A 62 -4.18 -16.05 -8.65
CA LEU A 62 -5.33 -15.47 -7.93
C LEU A 62 -5.72 -14.13 -8.55
N LEU A 63 -4.76 -13.23 -8.77
CA LEU A 63 -5.02 -11.91 -9.35
C LEU A 63 -5.60 -11.99 -10.77
N TYR A 64 -5.13 -12.94 -11.59
CA TYR A 64 -5.70 -13.18 -12.92
C TYR A 64 -7.16 -13.64 -12.84
N LYS A 65 -7.46 -14.61 -11.96
CA LYS A 65 -8.82 -15.07 -11.74
C LYS A 65 -9.75 -13.95 -11.25
N LEU A 66 -9.29 -13.10 -10.34
CA LEU A 66 -10.08 -11.97 -9.87
C LEU A 66 -10.41 -11.02 -11.02
N ARG A 67 -9.48 -10.76 -11.94
CA ARG A 67 -9.78 -9.99 -13.17
C ARG A 67 -10.77 -10.70 -14.08
N GLU A 68 -10.63 -12.01 -14.26
CA GLU A 68 -11.59 -12.83 -15.05
C GLU A 68 -13.00 -12.78 -14.45
N TYR A 69 -13.12 -12.69 -13.12
CA TYR A 69 -14.38 -12.48 -12.41
C TYR A 69 -14.91 -11.03 -12.43
N GLY A 70 -14.22 -10.13 -13.13
CA GLY A 70 -14.67 -8.76 -13.36
C GLY A 70 -14.11 -7.71 -12.40
N LEU A 71 -13.18 -8.06 -11.48
CA LEU A 71 -12.51 -7.05 -10.67
C LEU A 71 -11.56 -6.22 -11.54
N ASN A 72 -11.72 -4.91 -11.54
CA ASN A 72 -10.86 -3.99 -12.29
C ASN A 72 -9.52 -3.76 -11.58
N LEU A 73 -8.70 -4.80 -11.49
CA LEU A 73 -7.36 -4.73 -10.92
C LEU A 73 -6.42 -4.06 -11.92
N LYS A 74 -6.10 -2.78 -11.70
CA LYS A 74 -5.35 -1.96 -12.64
C LYS A 74 -3.90 -1.75 -12.20
N TRP A 75 -3.70 -1.31 -10.95
CA TRP A 75 -2.38 -0.98 -10.40
C TRP A 75 -1.94 -1.99 -9.37
N MET A 76 -0.67 -2.37 -9.47
CA MET A 76 -0.04 -3.31 -8.55
C MET A 76 1.30 -2.78 -8.10
N THR A 77 1.48 -2.74 -6.78
CA THR A 77 2.75 -2.35 -6.18
C THR A 77 3.27 -3.46 -5.28
N ALA A 78 4.58 -3.53 -5.12
CA ALA A 78 5.23 -4.39 -4.15
C ALA A 78 6.58 -3.81 -3.75
N ASP A 79 7.17 -4.30 -2.65
CA ASP A 79 8.53 -3.94 -2.29
C ASP A 79 9.54 -4.50 -3.30
N THR A 80 10.71 -3.86 -3.37
CA THR A 80 11.67 -3.93 -4.47
C THR A 80 12.37 -5.29 -4.62
N TYR A 81 12.72 -5.94 -3.51
CA TYR A 81 13.76 -6.97 -3.56
C TYR A 81 13.31 -8.32 -4.10
N GLN A 82 12.13 -8.79 -3.76
CA GLN A 82 11.63 -10.12 -4.15
C GLN A 82 10.57 -10.10 -5.27
N SER A 83 10.17 -8.90 -5.70
CA SER A 83 9.01 -8.71 -6.56
C SER A 83 9.32 -8.49 -8.04
N LYS A 84 10.58 -8.21 -8.42
CA LYS A 84 10.94 -7.76 -9.79
C LYS A 84 10.44 -8.70 -10.89
N ASP A 85 10.70 -10.00 -10.76
CA ASP A 85 10.23 -11.00 -11.74
C ASP A 85 8.69 -11.03 -11.80
N SER A 86 8.03 -11.07 -10.63
CA SER A 86 6.57 -11.05 -10.56
C SER A 86 5.96 -9.79 -11.17
N MET A 87 6.56 -8.61 -10.93
CA MET A 87 6.12 -7.35 -11.51
C MET A 87 6.29 -7.32 -13.02
N GLN A 88 7.38 -7.90 -13.55
CA GLN A 88 7.62 -8.00 -14.97
C GLN A 88 6.58 -8.89 -15.67
N ILE A 89 6.28 -10.05 -15.09
CA ILE A 89 5.24 -10.97 -15.59
C ILE A 89 3.84 -10.31 -15.54
N LEU A 90 3.51 -9.64 -14.43
CA LEU A 90 2.23 -8.93 -14.30
C LEU A 90 2.08 -7.80 -15.32
N ARG A 91 3.16 -7.08 -15.63
CA ARG A 91 3.18 -6.04 -16.66
C ARG A 91 2.90 -6.61 -18.05
N GLN A 92 3.46 -7.76 -18.37
CA GLN A 92 3.17 -8.48 -19.64
C GLN A 92 1.71 -8.93 -19.75
N LYS A 93 1.03 -9.10 -18.61
CA LYS A 93 -0.42 -9.40 -18.52
C LYS A 93 -1.30 -8.14 -18.44
N GLY A 94 -0.75 -6.97 -18.74
CA GLY A 94 -1.50 -5.72 -18.82
C GLY A 94 -1.84 -5.07 -17.47
N PHE A 95 -1.11 -5.40 -16.40
CA PHE A 95 -1.18 -4.65 -15.16
C PHE A 95 -0.19 -3.47 -15.19
N ILE A 96 -0.55 -2.36 -14.60
CA ILE A 96 0.38 -1.27 -14.35
C ILE A 96 1.10 -1.59 -13.04
N THR A 97 2.40 -1.79 -13.08
CA THR A 97 3.19 -2.20 -11.92
C THR A 97 4.16 -1.12 -11.48
N GLY A 98 4.40 -1.00 -10.19
CA GLY A 98 5.34 -0.07 -9.59
C GLY A 98 6.02 -0.66 -8.35
N GLU A 99 7.22 -0.17 -8.06
CA GLU A 99 7.92 -0.47 -6.83
C GLU A 99 7.47 0.52 -5.75
N GLN A 100 7.21 0.01 -4.53
CA GLN A 100 6.77 0.83 -3.41
C GLN A 100 7.27 0.19 -2.11
N SER A 101 8.36 0.72 -1.58
CA SER A 101 8.89 0.27 -0.28
C SER A 101 8.18 0.98 0.86
N LEU A 102 7.89 0.24 1.92
CA LEU A 102 7.29 0.72 3.15
C LEU A 102 8.34 0.93 4.26
N ASP A 103 9.56 0.46 4.04
CA ASP A 103 10.65 0.53 5.00
C ASP A 103 11.56 1.77 4.84
N THR A 104 11.31 2.59 3.83
CA THR A 104 12.15 3.78 3.55
C THR A 104 11.72 5.03 4.29
N SER A 105 10.50 5.06 4.83
CA SER A 105 9.97 6.19 5.61
C SER A 105 8.74 5.80 6.42
N THR A 106 8.32 6.66 7.35
CA THR A 106 7.07 6.46 8.12
C THR A 106 5.82 6.86 7.35
N VAL A 107 5.97 7.53 6.20
CA VAL A 107 4.86 8.19 5.46
C VAL A 107 3.70 7.25 5.12
N PRO A 108 3.91 6.01 4.61
CA PRO A 108 2.79 5.12 4.32
C PRO A 108 1.95 4.81 5.56
N TYR A 109 2.59 4.59 6.69
CA TYR A 109 1.92 4.32 7.94
C TYR A 109 1.30 5.57 8.57
N ASP A 110 1.90 6.74 8.41
CA ASP A 110 1.30 8.00 8.86
C ASP A 110 0.02 8.30 8.07
N ILE A 111 -0.02 8.02 6.76
CA ILE A 111 -1.23 8.11 5.94
C ILE A 111 -2.28 7.08 6.36
N LEU A 112 -1.89 5.81 6.56
CA LEU A 112 -2.80 4.77 7.03
C LEU A 112 -3.42 5.16 8.38
N LYS A 113 -2.59 5.57 9.35
CA LYS A 113 -3.03 6.01 10.67
C LYS A 113 -4.05 7.14 10.58
N THR A 114 -3.73 8.19 9.83
CA THR A 114 -4.62 9.33 9.63
C THR A 114 -5.94 8.88 9.00
N ALA A 115 -5.89 8.03 7.97
CA ALA A 115 -7.09 7.54 7.30
C ALA A 115 -7.99 6.69 8.22
N LEU A 116 -7.39 5.90 9.13
CA LEU A 116 -8.14 5.14 10.14
C LEU A 116 -8.82 6.07 11.15
N TYR A 117 -8.09 7.05 11.71
CA TYR A 117 -8.65 8.01 12.66
C TYR A 117 -9.74 8.90 12.06
N ASP A 118 -9.62 9.23 10.78
CA ASP A 118 -10.63 10.00 10.05
C ASP A 118 -11.88 9.16 9.68
N GLY A 119 -11.87 7.85 9.93
CA GLY A 119 -12.96 6.96 9.52
C GLY A 119 -13.09 6.81 7.99
N ARG A 120 -12.00 7.00 7.24
CA ARG A 120 -11.98 6.95 5.77
C ARG A 120 -11.69 5.57 5.19
N ILE A 121 -11.46 4.56 6.04
CA ILE A 121 -11.18 3.19 5.60
C ILE A 121 -12.35 2.29 5.98
N SER A 122 -12.88 1.59 4.99
CA SER A 122 -13.76 0.44 5.15
C SER A 122 -12.99 -0.82 4.76
N ALA A 123 -12.89 -1.78 5.65
CA ALA A 123 -12.11 -3.00 5.44
C ALA A 123 -12.80 -4.23 6.05
N PRO A 124 -12.59 -5.43 5.49
CA PRO A 124 -13.04 -6.66 6.13
C PRO A 124 -12.28 -6.87 7.46
N ARG A 125 -12.94 -7.51 8.43
CA ARG A 125 -12.29 -7.87 9.68
C ARG A 125 -11.16 -8.85 9.42
N HIS A 126 -9.96 -8.52 9.90
CA HIS A 126 -8.77 -9.36 9.80
C HIS A 126 -7.96 -9.32 11.09
N ASP A 127 -8.14 -10.34 11.93
CA ASP A 127 -7.61 -10.34 13.31
C ASP A 127 -6.07 -10.28 13.36
N LYS A 128 -5.35 -10.88 12.39
CA LYS A 128 -3.88 -10.76 12.32
C LYS A 128 -3.49 -9.32 12.00
N CYS A 129 -4.09 -8.68 11.01
CA CYS A 129 -3.81 -7.29 10.68
C CYS A 129 -4.03 -6.36 11.88
N ALA A 130 -5.13 -6.55 12.61
CA ALA A 130 -5.42 -5.74 13.80
C ALA A 130 -4.34 -5.91 14.89
N ARG A 131 -3.86 -7.15 15.11
CA ARG A 131 -2.76 -7.41 16.04
C ARG A 131 -1.44 -6.80 15.58
N GLU A 132 -1.11 -6.95 14.29
CA GLU A 132 0.11 -6.36 13.72
C GLU A 132 0.10 -4.84 13.87
N LEU A 133 -0.99 -4.17 13.48
CA LEU A 133 -1.13 -2.72 13.63
C LEU A 133 -1.00 -2.23 15.08
N ALA A 134 -1.51 -3.01 16.05
CA ALA A 134 -1.43 -2.68 17.47
C ALA A 134 -0.01 -2.83 18.06
N GLN A 135 0.85 -3.60 17.41
CA GLN A 135 2.21 -3.90 17.85
C GLN A 135 3.29 -3.09 17.12
N LEU A 136 2.91 -2.25 16.16
CA LEU A 136 3.86 -1.45 15.41
C LEU A 136 4.58 -0.42 16.29
N GLU A 137 5.87 -0.30 16.07
CA GLU A 137 6.75 0.62 16.78
C GLU A 137 7.41 1.60 15.78
N ARG A 138 7.62 2.84 16.23
CA ARG A 138 8.37 3.82 15.45
C ARG A 138 9.85 3.73 15.78
N ASP A 139 10.66 3.21 14.87
CA ASP A 139 12.11 3.31 14.94
C ASP A 139 12.57 4.71 14.52
N THR A 140 12.81 5.56 15.52
CA THR A 140 13.24 6.94 15.28
C THR A 140 14.65 7.04 14.73
N LYS A 141 15.51 6.03 14.96
CA LYS A 141 16.90 6.00 14.47
C LYS A 141 16.94 5.70 12.97
N ARG A 142 16.11 4.75 12.52
CA ARG A 142 16.02 4.36 11.10
C ARG A 142 14.97 5.15 10.32
N GLY A 143 14.11 5.91 11.01
CA GLY A 143 13.06 6.70 10.39
C GLY A 143 11.95 5.86 9.73
N LYS A 144 11.67 4.67 10.26
CA LYS A 144 10.65 3.74 9.73
C LYS A 144 9.72 3.24 10.82
N ILE A 145 8.64 2.58 10.40
CA ILE A 145 7.76 1.80 11.27
C ILE A 145 8.17 0.33 11.16
N ASP A 146 8.28 -0.33 12.30
CA ASP A 146 8.68 -1.73 12.37
C ASP A 146 7.85 -2.49 13.41
N HIS A 147 8.02 -3.79 13.46
CA HIS A 147 7.41 -4.68 14.46
C HIS A 147 8.45 -5.07 15.53
N PRO A 148 8.03 -5.47 16.74
CA PRO A 148 8.94 -6.03 17.75
C PRO A 148 9.60 -7.32 17.25
N MET A 149 10.72 -7.71 17.89
CA MET A 149 11.60 -8.80 17.44
C MET A 149 10.89 -10.13 17.14
N LEU A 150 9.81 -10.46 17.82
CA LEU A 150 9.00 -11.68 17.62
C LEU A 150 7.67 -11.41 16.89
N GLY A 151 7.54 -10.23 16.30
CA GLY A 151 6.34 -9.83 15.56
C GLY A 151 6.42 -10.12 14.06
N SER A 152 5.36 -9.78 13.35
CA SER A 152 5.32 -9.63 11.89
C SER A 152 4.50 -8.40 11.54
N LYS A 153 4.60 -7.92 10.30
CA LYS A 153 3.81 -6.80 9.78
C LYS A 153 3.32 -7.00 8.33
N ASP A 154 3.40 -8.25 7.82
CA ASP A 154 3.16 -8.56 6.40
C ASP A 154 1.77 -8.11 5.93
N VAL A 155 0.73 -8.35 6.74
CA VAL A 155 -0.63 -7.94 6.41
C VAL A 155 -0.81 -6.44 6.65
N ALA A 156 -0.20 -5.89 7.69
CA ALA A 156 -0.19 -4.45 7.97
C ALA A 156 0.55 -3.68 6.87
N ASP A 157 1.70 -4.20 6.40
CA ASP A 157 2.43 -3.62 5.27
C ASP A 157 1.58 -3.64 4.00
N SER A 158 0.93 -4.75 3.69
CA SER A 158 0.06 -4.80 2.51
C SER A 158 -1.10 -3.80 2.58
N LEU A 159 -1.71 -3.62 3.75
CA LEU A 159 -2.74 -2.61 3.98
C LEU A 159 -2.18 -1.18 3.86
N ALA A 160 -1.06 -0.89 4.53
CA ALA A 160 -0.42 0.43 4.45
C ALA A 160 -0.04 0.77 3.00
N GLY A 161 0.50 -0.20 2.27
CA GLY A 161 0.89 -0.05 0.87
C GLY A 161 -0.28 0.25 -0.05
N VAL A 162 -1.40 -0.44 0.08
CA VAL A 162 -2.57 -0.16 -0.77
C VAL A 162 -3.19 1.19 -0.45
N VAL A 163 -3.32 1.55 0.85
CA VAL A 163 -3.86 2.85 1.28
C VAL A 163 -2.97 4.00 0.80
N PHE A 164 -1.66 3.86 0.96
CA PHE A 164 -0.70 4.84 0.47
C PHE A 164 -0.79 5.01 -1.05
N GLY A 165 -0.74 3.89 -1.81
CA GLY A 165 -0.82 3.92 -3.27
C GLY A 165 -2.11 4.56 -3.78
N LEU A 166 -3.26 4.25 -3.18
CA LEU A 166 -4.55 4.84 -3.55
C LEU A 166 -4.63 6.34 -3.20
N THR A 167 -4.06 6.74 -2.07
CA THR A 167 -4.04 8.15 -1.64
C THR A 167 -3.13 9.00 -2.51
N MET A 168 -1.97 8.47 -2.91
CA MET A 168 -0.92 9.25 -3.61
C MET A 168 -1.10 9.29 -5.12
N ARG A 169 -1.97 8.47 -5.70
CA ARG A 169 -2.11 8.33 -7.15
C ARG A 169 -2.99 9.43 -7.74
N ARG A 170 -2.35 10.36 -8.44
CA ARG A 170 -3.00 11.55 -9.05
C ARG A 170 -4.11 11.19 -10.05
N GLU A 171 -3.95 10.11 -10.80
CA GLU A 171 -4.96 9.64 -11.76
C GLU A 171 -6.29 9.31 -11.09
N ILE A 172 -6.27 8.85 -9.83
CA ILE A 172 -7.48 8.60 -9.05
C ILE A 172 -8.19 9.92 -8.74
N TRP A 173 -7.47 10.93 -8.26
CA TRP A 173 -8.03 12.25 -7.96
C TRP A 173 -8.71 12.85 -9.20
N SER A 174 -8.03 12.78 -10.35
CA SER A 174 -8.57 13.27 -11.61
C SER A 174 -9.83 12.51 -12.06
N GLN A 175 -9.90 11.20 -11.82
CA GLN A 175 -11.10 10.38 -12.15
C GLN A 175 -12.33 10.81 -11.35
N PHE A 176 -12.15 11.35 -10.14
CA PHE A 176 -13.23 11.91 -9.33
C PHE A 176 -13.45 13.42 -9.55
N GLY A 177 -12.83 13.98 -10.60
CA GLY A 177 -13.00 15.39 -10.94
C GLY A 177 -12.35 16.36 -9.94
N ILE A 178 -11.41 15.87 -9.12
CA ILE A 178 -10.69 16.71 -8.18
C ILE A 178 -9.43 17.22 -8.84
N ASP A 179 -9.36 18.55 -9.03
CA ASP A 179 -8.19 19.19 -9.58
C ASP A 179 -6.99 19.02 -8.65
N LEU A 180 -5.82 18.79 -9.24
CA LEU A 180 -4.55 18.65 -8.52
C LEU A 180 -4.19 19.88 -7.65
N VAL A 181 -4.73 21.04 -7.97
CA VAL A 181 -4.61 22.27 -7.16
C VAL A 181 -5.28 22.09 -5.77
N HIS A 182 -6.33 21.29 -5.69
CA HIS A 182 -7.10 21.07 -4.47
C HIS A 182 -6.59 19.88 -3.63
N ILE A 183 -5.52 19.22 -4.07
CA ILE A 183 -4.87 18.18 -3.25
C ILE A 183 -4.29 18.87 -2.00
N PRO A 184 -4.58 18.37 -0.79
CA PRO A 184 -4.08 18.95 0.44
C PRO A 184 -2.55 19.08 0.46
N GLU A 185 -2.05 20.12 1.07
CA GLU A 185 -0.61 20.39 1.14
C GLU A 185 0.14 19.29 1.87
N SER A 186 -0.49 18.67 2.86
CA SER A 186 0.02 17.48 3.56
C SER A 186 0.39 16.35 2.58
N ILE A 187 -0.49 16.07 1.61
CA ILE A 187 -0.25 15.07 0.55
C ILE A 187 0.82 15.56 -0.43
N LYS A 188 0.78 16.82 -0.86
CA LYS A 188 1.77 17.39 -1.78
C LYS A 188 3.19 17.35 -1.21
N THR A 189 3.36 17.74 0.04
CA THR A 189 4.65 17.74 0.73
C THR A 189 5.22 16.32 0.86
N MET A 190 4.37 15.32 1.08
CA MET A 190 4.78 13.92 1.11
C MET A 190 5.27 13.45 -0.27
N VAL A 191 4.57 13.82 -1.35
CA VAL A 191 4.97 13.47 -2.74
C VAL A 191 6.36 14.03 -3.07
N VAL A 192 6.62 15.31 -2.78
CA VAL A 192 7.91 15.95 -3.06
C VAL A 192 9.06 15.27 -2.32
N LYS A 193 8.86 14.87 -1.06
CA LYS A 193 9.88 14.13 -0.31
C LYS A 193 10.19 12.74 -0.89
N HIS A 194 9.22 12.10 -1.55
CA HIS A 194 9.41 10.79 -2.19
C HIS A 194 10.06 10.90 -3.57
N SER A 195 9.62 11.84 -4.41
CA SER A 195 10.20 12.05 -5.73
C SER A 195 11.65 12.54 -5.67
N GLY A 196 11.99 13.38 -4.72
CA GLY A 196 13.37 13.86 -4.54
C GLY A 196 14.40 12.81 -4.12
N LYS A 197 13.98 11.59 -3.77
CA LYS A 197 14.89 10.44 -3.54
C LYS A 197 15.04 9.54 -4.77
N ALA A 198 14.06 9.53 -5.67
CA ALA A 198 14.10 8.75 -6.91
C ALA A 198 15.06 9.35 -7.96
N ASP A 199 15.20 10.68 -7.99
CA ASP A 199 16.01 11.38 -8.98
C ASP A 199 17.53 11.39 -8.69
N LYS A 200 17.99 10.70 -7.64
CA LYS A 200 19.43 10.64 -7.26
C LYS A 200 20.15 9.36 -7.68
N VAL A 201 19.56 8.51 -8.51
CA VAL A 201 20.14 7.21 -8.91
C VAL A 201 20.42 7.11 -10.41
N GLU A 202 20.56 8.18 -11.16
CA GLU A 202 21.12 8.11 -12.52
C GLU A 202 21.89 9.37 -12.82
N ASP A 203 23.15 9.43 -12.42
CA ASP A 203 24.23 10.12 -13.10
C ASP A 203 25.58 9.63 -12.56
N THR A 204 25.97 8.42 -12.94
CA THR A 204 27.38 8.01 -13.06
C THR A 204 27.45 6.92 -14.12
N ALA A 205 27.76 7.38 -15.33
CA ALA A 205 28.22 6.57 -16.45
C ALA A 205 29.55 5.89 -16.13
#